data_a784927c8d0ac21a71164446bc8d5ca8
#
_entry.id   a784927c8d0ac21a71164446bc8d5ca8
#
_cell.length_a   1.000
_cell.length_b   1.000
_cell.length_c   1.000
_cell.angle_alpha   90.00
_cell.angle_beta   90.00
_cell.angle_gamma   90.00
#
_symmetry.space_group_name_H-M   'P 1'
#
loop_
_entity.id
_entity.type
_entity.pdbx_description
1 polymer ?
#
loop_
_entity_poly.entity_id
_entity_poly.type
_entity_poly.pdbx_seq_one_letter_code
_entity_poly.pdbx_strand_id
1 'polypeptide(L)'
;MNFELTEEQIAVRDAARDFAQNVLKPGVIARDTEQRFPTEEVRQLGELGFMGIMVDTKYGGSGMDAISYTLAMEELSKVDSSTSVCMSVNNSLVCYGLEAFGNEEQKQKFLIPLASGHKI
;
A
#
# COMPACT_ATOMS: atom_id res chain seq x y z
N MET A 1 -11.76 -26.52 -5.29
CA MET A 1 -11.11 -25.20 -5.43
C MET A 1 -12.15 -24.14 -5.18
N ASN A 2 -11.92 -23.25 -4.23
CA ASN A 2 -12.82 -22.18 -3.88
C ASN A 2 -12.20 -20.83 -4.29
N PHE A 3 -12.92 -20.02 -5.07
CA PHE A 3 -12.51 -18.70 -5.50
C PHE A 3 -13.21 -17.56 -4.73
N GLU A 4 -13.92 -17.91 -3.65
CA GLU A 4 -14.55 -16.91 -2.80
C GLU A 4 -13.49 -16.17 -1.97
N LEU A 5 -13.68 -14.86 -1.86
CA LEU A 5 -12.82 -14.02 -1.03
C LEU A 5 -13.14 -14.22 0.46
N THR A 6 -12.12 -14.18 1.29
CA THR A 6 -12.29 -14.18 2.76
C THR A 6 -12.84 -12.82 3.23
N GLU A 7 -13.38 -12.79 4.44
CA GLU A 7 -13.85 -11.55 5.05
C GLU A 7 -12.74 -10.49 5.16
N GLU A 8 -11.51 -10.91 5.49
CA GLU A 8 -10.36 -10.01 5.54
C GLU A 8 -10.02 -9.44 4.16
N GLN A 9 -10.01 -10.28 3.12
CA GLN A 9 -9.75 -9.84 1.75
C GLN A 9 -10.82 -8.85 1.27
N ILE A 10 -12.09 -9.11 1.57
CA ILE A 10 -13.20 -8.20 1.27
C ILE A 10 -13.03 -6.88 2.01
N ALA A 11 -12.66 -6.91 3.28
CA ALA A 11 -12.44 -5.70 4.08
C ALA A 11 -11.30 -4.84 3.52
N VAL A 12 -10.19 -5.44 3.10
CA VAL A 12 -9.08 -4.72 2.45
C VAL A 12 -9.52 -4.11 1.13
N ARG A 13 -10.22 -4.88 0.29
CA ARG A 13 -10.76 -4.38 -0.98
C ARG A 13 -11.68 -3.18 -0.77
N ASP A 14 -12.60 -3.28 0.16
CA ASP A 14 -13.60 -2.23 0.40
C ASP A 14 -12.95 -0.98 1.00
N ALA A 15 -11.97 -1.12 1.89
CA ALA A 15 -11.20 0.00 2.41
C ALA A 15 -10.38 0.69 1.32
N ALA A 16 -9.75 -0.07 0.43
CA ALA A 16 -9.02 0.48 -0.71
C ALA A 16 -9.94 1.22 -1.69
N ARG A 17 -11.09 0.65 -1.98
CA ARG A 17 -12.11 1.29 -2.83
C ARG A 17 -12.59 2.61 -2.24
N ASP A 18 -12.90 2.60 -0.95
CA ASP A 18 -13.38 3.78 -0.24
C ASP A 18 -12.33 4.91 -0.27
N PHE A 19 -11.09 4.58 0.02
CA PHE A 19 -9.96 5.52 -0.09
C PHE A 19 -9.80 6.06 -1.52
N ALA A 20 -9.82 5.19 -2.52
CA ALA A 20 -9.68 5.57 -3.92
C ALA A 20 -10.78 6.54 -4.36
N GLN A 21 -12.03 6.23 -4.04
CA GLN A 21 -13.17 7.05 -4.46
C GLN A 21 -13.27 8.38 -3.70
N ASN A 22 -12.94 8.40 -2.41
CA ASN A 22 -13.16 9.57 -1.55
C ASN A 22 -11.92 10.45 -1.37
N VAL A 23 -10.72 9.89 -1.48
CA VAL A 23 -9.46 10.61 -1.26
C VAL A 23 -8.70 10.85 -2.57
N LEU A 24 -8.53 9.81 -3.40
CA LEU A 24 -7.74 9.93 -4.63
C LEU A 24 -8.50 10.61 -5.76
N LYS A 25 -9.74 10.20 -6.00
CA LYS A 25 -10.53 10.66 -7.15
C LYS A 25 -10.72 12.16 -7.22
N PRO A 26 -11.03 12.89 -6.13
CA PRO A 26 -11.26 14.33 -6.21
C PRO A 26 -10.09 15.14 -6.76
N GLY A 27 -8.87 14.71 -6.49
CA GLY A 27 -7.66 15.47 -6.87
C GLY A 27 -6.83 14.85 -7.99
N VAL A 28 -7.27 13.72 -8.60
CA VAL A 28 -6.42 12.99 -9.54
C VAL A 28 -6.05 13.79 -10.79
N ILE A 29 -6.99 14.53 -11.37
CA ILE A 29 -6.75 15.34 -12.58
C ILE A 29 -5.80 16.49 -12.26
N ALA A 30 -6.00 17.16 -11.13
CA ALA A 30 -5.12 18.26 -10.70
C ALA A 30 -3.69 17.78 -10.46
N ARG A 31 -3.51 16.64 -9.77
CA ARG A 31 -2.19 16.05 -9.54
C ARG A 31 -1.47 15.72 -10.85
N ASP A 32 -2.19 15.13 -11.79
CA ASP A 32 -1.64 14.80 -13.12
C ASP A 32 -1.25 16.04 -13.90
N THR A 33 -2.13 17.03 -13.98
CA THR A 33 -1.89 18.28 -14.71
C THR A 33 -0.72 19.08 -14.12
N GLU A 34 -0.63 19.16 -12.80
CA GLU A 34 0.42 19.88 -12.07
C GLU A 34 1.71 19.07 -11.94
N GLN A 35 1.72 17.80 -12.34
CA GLN A 35 2.84 16.87 -12.15
C GLN A 35 3.27 16.80 -10.67
N ARG A 36 2.30 16.81 -9.76
CA ARG A 36 2.52 16.86 -8.32
C ARG A 36 2.55 15.45 -7.72
N PHE A 37 3.60 15.16 -6.95
CA PHE A 37 3.69 13.91 -6.21
C PHE A 37 2.58 13.83 -5.15
N PRO A 38 1.88 12.69 -4.99
CA PRO A 38 0.76 12.56 -4.05
C PRO A 38 1.23 12.35 -2.60
N THR A 39 1.97 13.31 -2.05
CA THR A 39 2.60 13.19 -0.70
C THR A 39 1.57 12.91 0.39
N GLU A 40 0.50 13.69 0.42
CA GLU A 40 -0.53 13.56 1.46
C GLU A 40 -1.32 12.25 1.30
N GLU A 41 -1.64 11.90 0.07
CA GLU A 41 -2.37 10.67 -0.24
C GLU A 41 -1.56 9.42 0.13
N VAL A 42 -0.25 9.42 -0.15
CA VAL A 42 0.64 8.32 0.24
C VAL A 42 0.81 8.25 1.75
N ARG A 43 0.87 9.38 2.44
CA ARG A 43 0.89 9.42 3.90
C ARG A 43 -0.37 8.76 4.49
N GLN A 44 -1.53 9.08 3.95
CA GLN A 44 -2.80 8.47 4.38
C GLN A 44 -2.85 6.97 4.08
N LEU A 45 -2.30 6.53 2.94
CA LEU A 45 -2.14 5.09 2.66
C LEU A 45 -1.30 4.40 3.73
N GLY A 46 -0.24 5.05 4.19
CA GLY A 46 0.59 4.55 5.28
C GLY A 46 -0.20 4.40 6.58
N GLU A 47 -1.01 5.38 6.94
CA GLU A 47 -1.86 5.34 8.13
C GLU A 47 -2.90 4.21 8.08
N LEU A 48 -3.39 3.88 6.89
CA LEU A 48 -4.31 2.76 6.67
C LEU A 48 -3.61 1.39 6.63
N GLY A 49 -2.28 1.36 6.68
CA GLY A 49 -1.51 0.13 6.61
C GLY A 49 -1.26 -0.40 5.21
N PHE A 50 -1.54 0.38 4.18
CA PHE A 50 -1.41 -0.06 2.77
C PHE A 50 0.01 0.05 2.21
N MET A 51 0.92 0.72 2.90
CA MET A 51 2.33 0.80 2.47
C MET A 51 3.14 -0.46 2.81
N GLY A 52 2.62 -1.31 3.69
CA GLY A 52 3.22 -2.58 4.08
C GLY A 52 2.16 -3.69 4.23
N ILE A 53 1.32 -3.90 3.21
CA ILE A 53 0.19 -4.84 3.27
C ILE A 53 0.66 -6.27 3.62
N MET A 54 1.73 -6.74 2.96
CA MET A 54 2.24 -8.10 3.11
C MET A 54 3.38 -8.20 4.13
N VAL A 55 3.84 -7.10 4.68
CA VAL A 55 4.91 -7.09 5.68
C VAL A 55 4.40 -7.63 7.00
N ASP A 56 5.22 -8.42 7.68
CA ASP A 56 4.89 -8.98 8.99
C ASP A 56 4.56 -7.87 10.00
N THR A 57 3.57 -8.11 10.85
CA THR A 57 3.13 -7.15 11.86
C THR A 57 4.23 -6.77 12.85
N LYS A 58 5.20 -7.64 13.10
CA LYS A 58 6.36 -7.33 13.95
C LYS A 58 7.25 -6.21 13.41
N TYR A 59 7.16 -5.95 12.09
CA TYR A 59 7.87 -4.85 11.42
C TYR A 59 6.95 -3.68 11.05
N GLY A 60 5.77 -3.63 11.64
CA GLY A 60 4.82 -2.55 11.41
C GLY A 60 3.96 -2.70 10.16
N GLY A 61 3.99 -3.85 9.52
CA GLY A 61 3.14 -4.17 8.38
C GLY A 61 1.75 -4.67 8.79
N SER A 62 0.90 -4.89 7.81
CA SER A 62 -0.47 -5.37 8.03
C SER A 62 -0.59 -6.89 8.05
N GLY A 63 0.44 -7.63 7.65
CA GLY A 63 0.48 -9.10 7.69
C GLY A 63 -0.56 -9.77 6.82
N MET A 64 -1.02 -9.11 5.77
CA MET A 64 -2.03 -9.63 4.85
C MET A 64 -1.39 -10.46 3.73
N ASP A 65 -2.22 -11.14 2.94
CA ASP A 65 -1.76 -11.99 1.85
C ASP A 65 -1.63 -11.25 0.49
N ALA A 66 -1.11 -11.94 -0.50
CA ALA A 66 -0.93 -11.41 -1.85
C ALA A 66 -2.26 -11.12 -2.55
N ILE A 67 -3.33 -11.82 -2.21
CA ILE A 67 -4.66 -11.56 -2.77
C ILE A 67 -5.17 -10.21 -2.24
N SER A 68 -5.06 -9.96 -0.96
CA SER A 68 -5.41 -8.66 -0.35
C SER A 68 -4.64 -7.51 -1.00
N TYR A 69 -3.33 -7.69 -1.20
CA TYR A 69 -2.47 -6.73 -1.90
C TYR A 69 -2.97 -6.45 -3.31
N THR A 70 -3.28 -7.51 -4.07
CA THR A 70 -3.77 -7.38 -5.46
C THR A 70 -5.11 -6.66 -5.53
N LEU A 71 -6.03 -6.98 -4.62
CA LEU A 71 -7.33 -6.30 -4.54
C LEU A 71 -7.18 -4.81 -4.23
N ALA A 72 -6.30 -4.45 -3.32
CA ALA A 72 -6.00 -3.05 -3.03
C ALA A 72 -5.40 -2.33 -4.24
N MET A 73 -4.43 -2.96 -4.91
CA MET A 73 -3.83 -2.44 -6.15
C MET A 73 -4.87 -2.20 -7.23
N GLU A 74 -5.78 -3.15 -7.43
CA GLU A 74 -6.84 -3.05 -8.42
C GLU A 74 -7.75 -1.84 -8.15
N GLU A 75 -8.21 -1.67 -6.93
CA GLU A 75 -9.12 -0.58 -6.56
C GLU A 75 -8.45 0.80 -6.66
N LEU A 76 -7.20 0.93 -6.24
CA LEU A 76 -6.46 2.18 -6.40
C LEU A 76 -6.18 2.51 -7.87
N SER A 77 -5.76 1.50 -8.65
CA SER A 77 -5.40 1.68 -10.06
C SER A 77 -6.57 2.11 -10.94
N LYS A 78 -7.80 1.73 -10.58
CA LYS A 78 -9.02 2.18 -11.27
C LYS A 78 -9.18 3.70 -11.22
N VAL A 79 -8.60 4.35 -10.22
CA VAL A 79 -8.76 5.80 -9.98
C VAL A 79 -7.48 6.56 -10.25
N ASP A 80 -6.35 6.10 -9.73
CA ASP A 80 -5.06 6.80 -9.81
C ASP A 80 -3.91 5.78 -9.87
N SER A 81 -3.51 5.43 -11.09
CA SER A 81 -2.43 4.47 -11.29
C SER A 81 -1.08 4.97 -10.77
N SER A 82 -0.82 6.27 -10.77
CA SER A 82 0.43 6.83 -10.25
C SER A 82 0.58 6.59 -8.75
N THR A 83 -0.46 6.88 -7.98
CA THR A 83 -0.48 6.60 -6.54
C THR A 83 -0.43 5.09 -6.26
N SER A 84 -1.12 4.30 -7.07
CA SER A 84 -1.08 2.85 -6.99
C SER A 84 0.33 2.29 -7.20
N VAL A 85 1.08 2.83 -8.16
CA VAL A 85 2.49 2.45 -8.40
C VAL A 85 3.36 2.78 -7.19
N CYS A 86 3.18 3.93 -6.55
CA CYS A 86 3.91 4.26 -5.32
C CYS A 86 3.69 3.18 -4.24
N MET A 87 2.45 2.79 -4.01
CA MET A 87 2.10 1.73 -3.07
C MET A 87 2.73 0.39 -3.48
N SER A 88 2.65 0.04 -4.76
CA SER A 88 3.18 -1.20 -5.30
C SER A 88 4.68 -1.32 -5.11
N VAL A 89 5.43 -0.31 -5.53
CA VAL A 89 6.90 -0.30 -5.43
C VAL A 89 7.34 -0.43 -3.98
N ASN A 90 6.72 0.30 -3.07
CA ASN A 90 7.05 0.23 -1.65
C ASN A 90 6.81 -1.17 -1.07
N ASN A 91 5.68 -1.79 -1.37
CA ASN A 91 5.32 -3.13 -0.89
C ASN A 91 6.19 -4.22 -1.51
N SER A 92 6.20 -4.30 -2.85
CA SER A 92 6.70 -5.48 -3.58
C SER A 92 8.18 -5.44 -3.87
N LEU A 93 8.76 -4.28 -4.11
CA LEU A 93 10.19 -4.15 -4.42
C LEU A 93 11.01 -3.82 -3.17
N VAL A 94 10.61 -2.81 -2.42
CA VAL A 94 11.42 -2.31 -1.31
C VAL A 94 11.19 -3.12 -0.05
N CYS A 95 9.98 -3.16 0.47
CA CYS A 95 9.68 -3.88 1.72
C CYS A 95 9.91 -5.39 1.60
N TYR A 96 9.48 -5.99 0.50
CA TYR A 96 9.72 -7.41 0.27
C TYR A 96 11.22 -7.75 0.25
N GLY A 97 12.01 -6.97 -0.48
CA GLY A 97 13.46 -7.19 -0.55
C GLY A 97 14.13 -7.07 0.82
N LEU A 98 13.75 -6.08 1.60
CA LEU A 98 14.28 -5.89 2.96
C LEU A 98 13.85 -7.02 3.90
N GLU A 99 12.58 -7.43 3.84
CA GLU A 99 12.06 -8.50 4.70
C GLU A 99 12.68 -9.87 4.38
N ALA A 100 12.81 -10.19 3.08
CA ALA A 100 13.32 -11.48 2.64
C ALA A 100 14.85 -11.62 2.78
N PHE A 101 15.61 -10.55 2.57
CA PHE A 101 17.06 -10.61 2.43
C PHE A 101 17.83 -9.73 3.41
N GLY A 102 17.19 -8.78 4.07
CA GLY A 102 17.82 -7.90 5.05
C GLY A 102 18.14 -8.64 6.36
N ASN A 103 19.18 -8.20 7.04
CA ASN A 103 19.43 -8.61 8.43
C ASN A 103 18.53 -7.84 9.39
N GLU A 104 18.53 -8.22 10.67
CA GLU A 104 17.64 -7.61 11.67
C GLU A 104 17.90 -6.10 11.84
N GLU A 105 19.16 -5.67 11.83
CA GLU A 105 19.52 -4.26 11.93
C GLU A 105 18.96 -3.44 10.75
N GLN A 106 19.09 -3.97 9.53
CA GLN A 106 18.55 -3.34 8.33
C GLN A 106 17.02 -3.27 8.35
N LYS A 107 16.36 -4.32 8.82
CA LYS A 107 14.89 -4.35 8.96
C LYS A 107 14.41 -3.30 9.97
N GLN A 108 15.05 -3.20 11.11
CA GLN A 108 14.72 -2.19 12.12
C GLN A 108 14.92 -0.77 11.60
N LYS A 109 16.01 -0.54 10.89
CA LYS A 109 16.37 0.79 10.39
C LYS A 109 15.57 1.24 9.17
N PHE A 110 15.29 0.33 8.24
CA PHE A 110 14.71 0.67 6.94
C PHE A 110 13.32 0.10 6.73
N LEU A 111 13.08 -1.18 7.06
CA LEU A 111 11.81 -1.84 6.79
C LEU A 111 10.66 -1.22 7.59
N ILE A 112 10.84 -1.03 8.88
CA ILE A 112 9.78 -0.50 9.74
C ILE A 112 9.30 0.89 9.28
N PRO A 113 10.17 1.89 9.04
CA PRO A 113 9.71 3.19 8.57
C PRO A 113 9.03 3.16 7.21
N LEU A 114 9.48 2.29 6.32
CA LEU A 114 8.90 2.16 4.97
C LEU A 114 7.57 1.42 4.99
N ALA A 115 7.47 0.31 5.73
CA ALA A 115 6.23 -0.46 5.84
C ALA A 115 5.10 0.32 6.54
N SER A 116 5.45 1.16 7.51
CA SER A 116 4.49 2.01 8.22
C SER A 116 4.12 3.29 7.46
N GLY A 117 4.82 3.60 6.36
CA GLY A 117 4.58 4.81 5.59
C GLY A 117 5.16 6.09 6.19
N HIS A 118 6.00 6.00 7.21
CA HIS A 118 6.69 7.16 7.79
C HIS A 118 7.78 7.71 6.87
N LYS A 119 8.30 6.86 5.98
CA LYS A 119 9.23 7.23 4.92
C LYS A 119 8.78 6.64 3.59
N ILE A 120 9.14 7.29 2.54
CA ILE A 120 8.86 6.89 1.16
C ILE A 120 10.19 6.89 0.40
#